data_588d11b34b448bf53f19247481ea4765
#
_entry.id   588d11b34b448bf53f19247481ea4765
#
_cell.length_a   1.000
_cell.length_b   1.000
_cell.length_c   1.000
_cell.angle_alpha   90.00
_cell.angle_beta   90.00
_cell.angle_gamma   90.00
#
_symmetry.space_group_name_H-M   'P 1'
#
loop_
_entity.id
_entity.type
_entity.pdbx_description
1 polymer ?
#
loop_
_entity_poly.entity_id
_entity_poly.type
_entity_poly.pdbx_seq_one_letter_code
_entity_poly.pdbx_strand_id
1 'polypeptide(L)'
;MTTRVNTIAWKLCTTMRADDVTETLELALVASGCGSAKVVHKPRLLSDNGSSYISSDLAEWLKDRGIAHVRGALCHPQTQGKIERWHQTLKNRILLENYYLPGDLEAQIARFVEHYNHRRYHESLQNLTPADVYFGRGQTILLERERIKSDTIKLRRLQHQLKAA
;
A
#
# COMPACT_ATOMS: atom_id res chain seq x y z
N MET A 1 1.58 3.43 15.99
CA MET A 1 2.40 3.49 14.76
C MET A 1 1.50 3.17 13.57
N THR A 2 1.10 4.17 12.79
CA THR A 2 0.17 3.99 11.67
C THR A 2 0.91 3.29 10.53
N THR A 3 0.62 2.04 10.29
CA THR A 3 1.29 1.26 9.25
C THR A 3 0.76 1.72 7.89
N ARG A 4 1.61 2.35 7.12
CA ARG A 4 1.31 2.81 5.76
C ARG A 4 1.04 1.60 4.87
N VAL A 5 -0.05 1.64 4.11
CA VAL A 5 -0.47 0.54 3.22
C VAL A 5 -0.60 1.10 1.80
N ASN A 6 0.52 1.51 1.23
CA ASN A 6 0.60 1.92 -0.17
C ASN A 6 1.27 0.82 -0.97
N THR A 7 0.69 0.42 -2.08
CA THR A 7 1.31 -0.53 -3.01
C THR A 7 2.36 0.22 -3.83
N ILE A 8 3.64 0.02 -3.50
CA ILE A 8 4.76 0.73 -4.11
C ILE A 8 5.08 0.14 -5.47
N ALA A 9 5.12 -1.18 -5.56
CA ALA A 9 5.34 -1.93 -6.79
C ALA A 9 4.58 -3.26 -6.75
N TRP A 10 4.34 -3.81 -7.92
CA TRP A 10 3.73 -5.13 -8.10
C TRP A 10 4.19 -5.70 -9.44
N LYS A 11 4.11 -7.01 -9.57
CA LYS A 11 4.38 -7.73 -10.80
C LYS A 11 3.46 -8.92 -10.89
N LEU A 12 2.89 -9.16 -12.05
CA LEU A 12 2.17 -10.40 -12.35
C LEU A 12 3.19 -11.44 -12.82
N CYS A 13 3.31 -12.53 -12.06
CA CYS A 13 4.25 -13.61 -12.35
C CYS A 13 3.48 -14.90 -12.67
N THR A 14 4.04 -15.72 -13.53
CA THR A 14 3.54 -17.07 -13.85
C THR A 14 4.16 -18.15 -12.98
N THR A 15 5.22 -17.79 -12.25
CA THR A 15 5.93 -18.67 -11.31
C THR A 15 5.97 -18.04 -9.93
N MET A 16 6.46 -18.79 -8.94
CA MET A 16 6.68 -18.31 -7.57
C MET A 16 8.13 -18.60 -7.17
N ARG A 17 9.08 -18.12 -7.97
CA ARG A 17 10.52 -18.30 -7.72
C ARG A 17 11.10 -17.12 -6.94
N ALA A 18 12.31 -17.30 -6.42
CA ALA A 18 13.06 -16.23 -5.77
C ALA A 18 13.31 -15.03 -6.70
N ASP A 19 13.55 -15.32 -7.99
CA ASP A 19 13.76 -14.28 -9.03
C ASP A 19 12.54 -13.37 -9.18
N ASP A 20 11.33 -13.93 -9.14
CA ASP A 20 10.11 -13.12 -9.21
C ASP A 20 9.99 -12.14 -8.02
N VAL A 21 10.45 -12.59 -6.85
CA VAL A 21 10.48 -11.75 -5.64
C VAL A 21 11.55 -10.67 -5.77
N THR A 22 12.77 -11.01 -6.18
CA THR A 22 13.86 -10.05 -6.31
C THR A 22 13.57 -8.99 -7.35
N GLU A 23 13.00 -9.36 -8.50
CA GLU A 23 12.56 -8.41 -9.53
C GLU A 23 11.48 -7.45 -9.01
N THR A 24 10.50 -7.96 -8.27
CA THR A 24 9.45 -7.12 -7.67
C THR A 24 10.04 -6.16 -6.63
N LEU A 25 11.00 -6.62 -5.83
CA LEU A 25 11.70 -5.78 -4.86
C LEU A 25 12.57 -4.71 -5.55
N GLU A 26 13.21 -5.03 -6.67
CA GLU A 26 13.96 -4.06 -7.48
C GLU A 26 13.04 -2.94 -7.98
N LEU A 27 11.87 -3.28 -8.53
CA LEU A 27 10.86 -2.30 -8.92
C LEU A 27 10.45 -1.42 -7.73
N ALA A 28 10.28 -2.01 -6.54
CA ALA A 28 9.93 -1.27 -5.34
C ALA A 28 11.04 -0.32 -4.87
N LEU A 29 12.31 -0.74 -4.97
CA LEU A 29 13.46 0.10 -4.63
C LEU A 29 13.58 1.29 -5.59
N VAL A 30 13.38 1.07 -6.88
CA VAL A 30 13.37 2.13 -7.90
C VAL A 30 12.23 3.11 -7.64
N ALA A 31 11.02 2.60 -7.49
CA ALA A 31 9.81 3.44 -7.30
C ALA A 31 9.82 4.23 -5.99
N SER A 32 10.46 3.71 -4.93
CA SER A 32 10.59 4.40 -3.65
C SER A 32 11.81 5.34 -3.57
N GLY A 33 12.71 5.32 -4.56
CA GLY A 33 13.98 6.04 -4.52
C GLY A 33 15.01 5.46 -3.52
N CYS A 34 14.69 4.34 -2.86
CA CYS A 34 15.56 3.75 -1.86
C CYS A 34 16.81 3.06 -2.45
N GLY A 35 16.82 2.81 -3.75
CA GLY A 35 17.95 2.17 -4.45
C GLY A 35 19.11 3.11 -4.75
N SER A 36 18.84 4.40 -4.98
CA SER A 36 19.82 5.38 -5.45
C SER A 36 20.29 6.38 -4.38
N ALA A 37 19.62 6.47 -3.24
CA ALA A 37 19.96 7.41 -2.19
C ALA A 37 20.76 6.74 -1.04
N LYS A 38 21.67 7.49 -0.40
CA LYS A 38 22.25 7.10 0.90
C LYS A 38 21.18 7.19 1.98
N VAL A 39 20.33 6.18 2.05
CA VAL A 39 19.24 6.13 3.03
C VAL A 39 19.80 5.66 4.36
N VAL A 40 19.64 6.48 5.40
CA VAL A 40 20.13 6.18 6.76
C VAL A 40 19.38 4.97 7.34
N HIS A 41 18.09 4.83 7.04
CA HIS A 41 17.27 3.70 7.49
C HIS A 41 16.68 2.98 6.27
N LYS A 42 17.30 1.89 5.88
CA LYS A 42 16.78 1.04 4.81
C LYS A 42 15.47 0.36 5.24
N PRO A 43 14.55 0.14 4.30
CA PRO A 43 13.32 -0.60 4.59
C PRO A 43 13.66 -2.03 5.00
N ARG A 44 12.76 -2.66 5.75
CA ARG A 44 12.84 -4.08 6.08
C ARG A 44 11.83 -4.84 5.25
N LEU A 45 12.24 -5.97 4.67
CA LEU A 45 11.31 -6.91 4.05
C LEU A 45 10.60 -7.68 5.15
N LEU A 46 9.27 -7.66 5.12
CA LEU A 46 8.43 -8.54 5.93
C LEU A 46 7.74 -9.53 5.00
N SER A 47 7.95 -10.82 5.20
CA SER A 47 7.34 -11.88 4.39
C SER A 47 6.75 -13.00 5.25
N ASP A 48 6.06 -13.91 4.60
CA ASP A 48 5.75 -15.23 5.15
C ASP A 48 6.95 -16.20 5.05
N ASN A 49 6.69 -17.48 5.27
CA ASN A 49 7.67 -18.55 5.16
C ASN A 49 7.48 -19.34 3.84
N GLY A 50 6.95 -18.71 2.80
CA GLY A 50 6.85 -19.32 1.47
C GLY A 50 8.22 -19.70 0.90
N SER A 51 8.26 -20.70 0.04
CA SER A 51 9.51 -21.25 -0.52
C SER A 51 10.41 -20.20 -1.17
N SER A 52 9.83 -19.23 -1.86
CA SER A 52 10.56 -18.11 -2.47
C SER A 52 11.27 -17.24 -1.45
N TYR A 53 10.67 -17.06 -0.26
CA TYR A 53 11.19 -16.19 0.80
C TYR A 53 12.22 -16.86 1.71
N ILE A 54 12.34 -18.20 1.66
CA ILE A 54 13.34 -18.95 2.43
C ILE A 54 14.58 -19.31 1.61
N SER A 55 14.60 -18.95 0.30
CA SER A 55 15.70 -19.30 -0.58
C SER A 55 17.00 -18.57 -0.20
N SER A 56 18.14 -19.25 -0.46
CA SER A 56 19.48 -18.68 -0.32
C SER A 56 19.68 -17.46 -1.20
N ASP A 57 19.19 -17.54 -2.44
CA ASP A 57 19.38 -16.52 -3.47
C ASP A 57 18.75 -15.19 -3.04
N LEU A 58 17.52 -15.22 -2.50
CA LEU A 58 16.90 -14.04 -1.92
C LEU A 58 17.67 -13.51 -0.70
N ALA A 59 18.16 -14.41 0.16
CA ALA A 59 18.90 -14.00 1.35
C ALA A 59 20.22 -13.28 0.97
N GLU A 60 20.95 -13.77 -0.02
CA GLU A 60 22.15 -13.15 -0.56
C GLU A 60 21.82 -11.80 -1.20
N TRP A 61 20.83 -11.74 -2.06
CA TRP A 61 20.37 -10.52 -2.71
C TRP A 61 20.01 -9.40 -1.70
N LEU A 62 19.30 -9.74 -0.61
CA LEU A 62 18.95 -8.81 0.46
C LEU A 62 20.16 -8.33 1.25
N LYS A 63 21.10 -9.25 1.53
CA LYS A 63 22.36 -8.95 2.22
C LYS A 63 23.20 -7.95 1.44
N ASP A 64 23.36 -8.15 0.13
CA ASP A 64 24.14 -7.25 -0.74
C ASP A 64 23.58 -5.84 -0.76
N ARG A 65 22.25 -5.71 -0.63
CA ARG A 65 21.56 -4.40 -0.57
C ARG A 65 21.41 -3.84 0.84
N GLY A 66 21.84 -4.59 1.86
CA GLY A 66 21.72 -4.20 3.27
C GLY A 66 20.26 -4.07 3.73
N ILE A 67 19.37 -4.89 3.19
CA ILE A 67 17.94 -4.92 3.54
C ILE A 67 17.72 -6.03 4.57
N ALA A 68 17.22 -5.67 5.75
CA ALA A 68 16.89 -6.66 6.76
C ALA A 68 15.64 -7.45 6.37
N HIS A 69 15.66 -8.76 6.54
CA HIS A 69 14.53 -9.64 6.29
C HIS A 69 13.92 -10.10 7.64
N VAL A 70 12.64 -9.86 7.80
CA VAL A 70 11.85 -10.31 8.95
C VAL A 70 10.78 -11.26 8.43
N ARG A 71 10.85 -12.51 8.82
CA ARG A 71 9.83 -13.51 8.50
C ARG A 71 8.78 -13.58 9.60
N GLY A 72 7.52 -13.77 9.22
CA GLY A 72 6.44 -13.99 10.17
C GLY A 72 6.71 -15.23 11.00
N ALA A 73 6.41 -15.17 12.32
CA ALA A 73 6.48 -16.36 13.17
C ALA A 73 5.43 -17.37 12.69
N LEU A 74 5.76 -18.65 12.76
CA LEU A 74 4.83 -19.75 12.48
C LEU A 74 3.56 -19.56 13.33
N CYS A 75 2.39 -19.68 12.70
CA CYS A 75 1.08 -19.54 13.35
C CYS A 75 0.74 -18.15 13.92
N HIS A 76 1.41 -17.08 13.48
CA HIS A 76 1.06 -15.70 13.85
C HIS A 76 0.51 -14.90 12.65
N PRO A 77 -0.77 -15.04 12.28
CA PRO A 77 -1.36 -14.38 11.11
C PRO A 77 -1.47 -12.85 11.24
N GLN A 78 -1.41 -12.32 12.44
CA GLN A 78 -1.55 -10.88 12.69
C GLN A 78 -0.50 -10.02 11.98
N THR A 79 0.69 -10.56 11.76
CA THR A 79 1.80 -9.84 11.13
C THR A 79 1.54 -9.56 9.66
N GLN A 80 0.75 -10.41 9.00
CA GLN A 80 0.47 -10.33 7.56
C GLN A 80 -0.97 -9.95 7.23
N GLY A 81 -1.85 -9.82 8.22
CA GLY A 81 -3.28 -9.57 8.01
C GLY A 81 -3.63 -8.35 7.15
N LYS A 82 -2.68 -7.41 6.94
CA LYS A 82 -2.87 -6.27 6.05
C LYS A 82 -2.66 -6.63 4.59
N ILE A 83 -1.61 -7.38 4.29
CA ILE A 83 -1.35 -7.82 2.91
C ILE A 83 -2.37 -8.88 2.49
N GLU A 84 -2.76 -9.77 3.39
CA GLU A 84 -3.83 -10.75 3.15
C GLU A 84 -5.15 -10.05 2.81
N ARG A 85 -5.54 -9.02 3.56
CA ARG A 85 -6.75 -8.22 3.30
C ARG A 85 -6.65 -7.48 1.97
N TRP A 86 -5.46 -6.99 1.62
CA TRP A 86 -5.22 -6.37 0.32
C TRP A 86 -5.41 -7.38 -0.81
N HIS A 87 -4.78 -8.57 -0.70
CA HIS A 87 -4.95 -9.65 -1.66
C HIS A 87 -6.41 -10.11 -1.78
N GLN A 88 -7.12 -10.22 -0.67
CA GLN A 88 -8.55 -10.56 -0.70
C GLN A 88 -9.37 -9.49 -1.43
N THR A 89 -9.08 -8.22 -1.19
CA THR A 89 -9.76 -7.11 -1.88
C THR A 89 -9.47 -7.13 -3.39
N LEU A 90 -8.22 -7.40 -3.78
CA LEU A 90 -7.80 -7.55 -5.16
C LEU A 90 -8.52 -8.74 -5.82
N LYS A 91 -8.48 -9.92 -5.19
CA LYS A 91 -9.14 -11.12 -5.69
C LYS A 91 -10.63 -10.92 -5.89
N ASN A 92 -11.32 -10.33 -4.92
CA ASN A 92 -12.74 -10.06 -5.02
C ASN A 92 -13.09 -9.13 -6.20
N ARG A 93 -12.18 -8.23 -6.57
CA ARG A 93 -12.38 -7.36 -7.73
C ARG A 93 -12.09 -8.05 -9.05
N ILE A 94 -10.98 -8.80 -9.11
CA ILE A 94 -10.54 -9.47 -10.34
C ILE A 94 -11.48 -10.62 -10.70
N LEU A 95 -11.96 -11.40 -9.72
CA LEU A 95 -12.83 -12.56 -9.96
C LEU A 95 -14.24 -12.20 -10.46
N LEU A 96 -14.57 -10.91 -10.56
CA LEU A 96 -15.87 -10.46 -11.13
C LEU A 96 -15.88 -10.50 -12.66
N GLU A 97 -14.72 -10.58 -13.29
CA GLU A 97 -14.57 -10.52 -14.75
C GLU A 97 -13.77 -11.73 -15.25
N ASN A 98 -13.98 -12.12 -16.51
CA ASN A 98 -13.20 -13.13 -17.18
C ASN A 98 -12.09 -12.46 -17.98
N TYR A 99 -10.88 -12.99 -17.89
CA TYR A 99 -9.71 -12.49 -18.60
C TYR A 99 -9.24 -13.55 -19.59
N TYR A 100 -9.22 -13.18 -20.85
CA TYR A 100 -8.81 -14.11 -21.93
C TYR A 100 -7.32 -14.00 -22.24
N LEU A 101 -6.73 -12.84 -21.99
CA LEU A 101 -5.32 -12.57 -22.22
C LEU A 101 -4.63 -12.12 -20.92
N PRO A 102 -3.38 -12.54 -20.69
CA PRO A 102 -2.60 -12.06 -19.52
C PRO A 102 -2.51 -10.54 -19.43
N GLY A 103 -2.41 -9.85 -20.57
CA GLY A 103 -2.36 -8.39 -20.62
C GLY A 103 -3.65 -7.71 -20.14
N ASP A 104 -4.80 -8.34 -20.32
CA ASP A 104 -6.09 -7.79 -19.80
C ASP A 104 -6.10 -7.85 -18.28
N LEU A 105 -5.63 -8.97 -17.72
CA LEU A 105 -5.50 -9.14 -16.28
C LEU A 105 -4.51 -8.13 -15.69
N GLU A 106 -3.36 -7.96 -16.32
CA GLU A 106 -2.34 -6.99 -15.89
C GLU A 106 -2.88 -5.56 -15.90
N ALA A 107 -3.60 -5.17 -16.95
CA ALA A 107 -4.24 -3.86 -17.05
C ALA A 107 -5.30 -3.65 -15.96
N GLN A 108 -6.04 -4.67 -15.57
CA GLN A 108 -7.02 -4.60 -14.48
C GLN A 108 -6.34 -4.49 -13.11
N ILE A 109 -5.25 -5.22 -12.88
CA ILE A 109 -4.46 -5.08 -11.66
C ILE A 109 -3.89 -3.67 -11.56
N ALA A 110 -3.35 -3.11 -12.64
CA ALA A 110 -2.84 -1.75 -12.67
C ALA A 110 -3.92 -0.72 -12.28
N ARG A 111 -5.11 -0.82 -12.88
CA ARG A 111 -6.25 0.05 -12.54
C ARG A 111 -6.70 -0.11 -11.09
N PHE A 112 -6.69 -1.34 -10.58
CA PHE A 112 -7.02 -1.58 -9.18
C PHE A 112 -6.00 -0.94 -8.24
N VAL A 113 -4.70 -1.11 -8.49
CA VAL A 113 -3.63 -0.55 -7.66
C VAL A 113 -3.70 0.98 -7.66
N GLU A 114 -3.90 1.58 -8.83
CA GLU A 114 -4.08 3.05 -8.96
C GLU A 114 -5.28 3.54 -8.14
N HIS A 115 -6.42 2.89 -8.28
CA HIS A 115 -7.62 3.23 -7.51
C HIS A 115 -7.39 3.02 -6.01
N TYR A 116 -6.78 1.91 -5.61
CA TYR A 116 -6.51 1.58 -4.21
C TYR A 116 -5.60 2.61 -3.54
N ASN A 117 -4.53 3.00 -4.22
CA ASN A 117 -3.56 3.94 -3.69
C ASN A 117 -4.07 5.37 -3.63
N HIS A 118 -4.79 5.83 -4.65
CA HIS A 118 -5.07 7.25 -4.86
C HIS A 118 -6.54 7.65 -4.67
N ARG A 119 -7.49 6.71 -4.70
CA ARG A 119 -8.92 7.02 -4.66
C ARG A 119 -9.68 6.35 -3.54
N ARG A 120 -9.18 5.22 -3.04
CA ARG A 120 -9.85 4.50 -1.97
C ARG A 120 -9.52 5.12 -0.61
N TYR A 121 -10.53 5.63 0.06
CA TYR A 121 -10.42 6.07 1.45
C TYR A 121 -10.46 4.90 2.42
N HIS A 122 -9.63 4.96 3.46
CA HIS A 122 -9.55 3.95 4.51
C HIS A 122 -9.91 4.53 5.86
N GLU A 123 -10.89 3.98 6.52
CA GLU A 123 -11.32 4.41 7.85
C GLU A 123 -10.16 4.34 8.86
N SER A 124 -9.39 3.26 8.82
CA SER A 124 -8.20 3.09 9.67
C SER A 124 -7.10 4.13 9.43
N LEU A 125 -7.17 4.90 8.35
CA LEU A 125 -6.29 6.02 8.01
C LEU A 125 -7.02 7.37 8.15
N GLN A 126 -8.06 7.46 8.95
CA GLN A 126 -8.87 8.67 9.11
C GLN A 126 -9.49 9.14 7.79
N ASN A 127 -9.95 8.20 6.97
CA ASN A 127 -10.47 8.45 5.63
C ASN A 127 -9.47 9.18 4.70
N LEU A 128 -8.20 8.88 4.83
CA LEU A 128 -7.16 9.25 3.87
C LEU A 128 -6.94 8.11 2.88
N THR A 129 -6.36 8.43 1.74
CA THR A 129 -5.87 7.42 0.81
C THR A 129 -4.49 6.89 1.24
N PRO A 130 -4.11 5.66 0.86
CA PRO A 130 -2.77 5.15 1.11
C PRO A 130 -1.67 6.09 0.62
N ALA A 131 -1.82 6.67 -0.56
CA ALA A 131 -0.88 7.61 -1.14
C ALA A 131 -0.74 8.90 -0.31
N ASP A 132 -1.84 9.44 0.23
CA ASP A 132 -1.77 10.64 1.08
C ASP A 132 -0.93 10.41 2.33
N VAL A 133 -1.06 9.22 2.91
CA VAL A 133 -0.26 8.83 4.09
C VAL A 133 1.19 8.56 3.71
N TYR A 134 1.42 7.87 2.58
CA TYR A 134 2.76 7.54 2.10
C TYR A 134 3.59 8.78 1.78
N PHE A 135 3.01 9.73 1.06
CA PHE A 135 3.68 10.99 0.69
C PHE A 135 3.65 12.07 1.79
N GLY A 136 3.13 11.77 2.97
CA GLY A 136 3.13 12.70 4.11
C GLY A 136 2.09 13.83 4.02
N ARG A 137 1.14 13.78 3.07
CA ARG A 137 0.10 14.80 2.88
C ARG A 137 -1.04 14.73 3.90
N GLY A 138 -1.13 13.63 4.64
CA GLY A 138 -2.27 13.30 5.50
C GLY A 138 -2.59 14.40 6.51
N GLN A 139 -1.59 14.93 7.20
CA GLN A 139 -1.80 15.96 8.23
C GLN A 139 -2.41 17.24 7.64
N THR A 140 -1.91 17.69 6.51
CA THR A 140 -2.43 18.90 5.82
C THR A 140 -3.89 18.72 5.41
N ILE A 141 -4.22 17.54 4.85
CA ILE A 141 -5.60 17.22 4.44
C ILE A 141 -6.53 17.19 5.65
N LEU A 142 -6.12 16.62 6.77
CA LEU A 142 -6.94 16.56 7.98
C LEU A 142 -7.19 17.94 8.57
N LEU A 143 -6.18 18.79 8.63
CA LEU A 143 -6.32 20.18 9.10
C LEU A 143 -7.27 20.99 8.22
N GLU A 144 -7.17 20.85 6.90
CA GLU A 144 -8.06 21.53 5.97
C GLU A 144 -9.52 21.05 6.09
N ARG A 145 -9.73 19.74 6.27
CA ARG A 145 -11.08 19.19 6.55
C ARG A 145 -11.67 19.73 7.84
N GLU A 146 -10.88 19.86 8.89
CA GLU A 146 -11.31 20.46 10.18
C GLU A 146 -11.72 21.92 10.00
N ARG A 147 -10.93 22.70 9.26
CA ARG A 147 -11.23 24.07 8.92
C ARG A 147 -12.55 24.20 8.15
N ILE A 148 -12.71 23.45 7.06
CA ILE A 148 -13.93 23.44 6.24
C ILE A 148 -15.15 23.07 7.09
N LYS A 149 -15.02 22.05 7.96
CA LYS A 149 -16.09 21.63 8.87
C LYS A 149 -16.48 22.75 9.82
N SER A 150 -15.51 23.41 10.46
CA SER A 150 -15.74 24.53 11.37
C SER A 150 -16.47 25.68 10.66
N ASP A 151 -15.99 26.09 9.50
CA ASP A 151 -16.57 27.20 8.74
C ASP A 151 -17.97 26.86 8.23
N THR A 152 -18.21 25.63 7.80
CA THR A 152 -19.54 25.15 7.41
C THR A 152 -20.53 25.20 8.58
N ILE A 153 -20.11 24.80 9.78
CA ILE A 153 -20.95 24.83 10.97
C ILE A 153 -21.27 26.28 11.35
N LYS A 154 -20.30 27.20 11.32
CA LYS A 154 -20.51 28.62 11.59
C LYS A 154 -21.50 29.22 10.61
N LEU A 155 -21.33 28.95 9.30
CA LEU A 155 -22.23 29.47 8.28
C LEU A 155 -23.67 28.97 8.48
N ARG A 156 -23.85 27.68 8.74
CA ARG A 156 -25.18 27.09 9.02
C ARG A 156 -25.85 27.70 10.23
N ARG A 157 -25.10 27.94 11.31
CA ARG A 157 -25.63 28.61 12.50
C ARG A 157 -26.10 30.04 12.21
N LEU A 158 -25.29 30.82 11.45
CA LEU A 158 -25.65 32.17 11.03
C LEU A 158 -26.91 32.18 10.18
N GLN A 159 -26.99 31.29 9.18
CA GLN A 159 -28.18 31.15 8.34
C GLN A 159 -29.44 30.78 9.13
N HIS A 160 -29.30 29.94 10.14
CA HIS A 160 -30.42 29.56 11.00
C HIS A 160 -30.90 30.78 11.85
N GLN A 161 -29.97 31.56 12.40
CA GLN A 161 -30.30 32.78 13.16
C GLN A 161 -31.01 33.81 12.29
N LEU A 162 -30.55 34.02 11.05
CA LEU A 162 -31.18 34.97 10.12
C LEU A 162 -32.59 34.53 9.65
N LYS A 163 -32.89 33.24 9.68
CA LYS A 163 -34.25 32.73 9.34
C LYS A 163 -35.20 32.77 10.55
N ALA A 164 -34.68 32.83 11.74
CA ALA A 164 -35.48 32.86 12.98
C ALA A 164 -35.77 34.28 13.49
N ALA A 165 -35.17 35.29 12.89
CA ALA A 165 -35.41 36.71 13.12
C ALA A 165 -36.38 37.27 12.07
#